data_3cbe01fac0f515d347ade9186c0ebd5f
#
_entry.id   3cbe01fac0f515d347ade9186c0ebd5f
#
_cell.length_a   1.000
_cell.length_b   1.000
_cell.length_c   1.000
_cell.angle_alpha   90.00
_cell.angle_beta   90.00
_cell.angle_gamma   90.00
#
_symmetry.space_group_name_H-M   'P 1'
#
loop_
_entity.id
_entity.type
_entity.pdbx_description
1 polymer ?
#
loop_
_entity_poly.entity_id
_entity_poly.type
_entity_poly.pdbx_seq_one_letter_code
_entity_poly.pdbx_strand_id
1 'polypeptide(L)'
;AEQTEPVSAYPKFDGESFKVEPEVYGSAVDMEILTKKIKEYITNFEPELNLLNEKCYKVPKYTTESKEVQKACDDMNKYCQASITYPMKENVVVDKALISTWVSADADMNVTFNEEAVRAWMRDFGKTYDTVGTTRTITSPTGKTVEVSGGTYGWSIDEEAETQNLIASIKNGEVVTREPAYEKTAASHAAQDWGTTYLEVDLSAQHMWYIVNGAIALETDVVTGLPDAKHATPAGVYSILYTEPDSKLIGEKDPETGKPIYETYVRYWMPFTYQGHGFHDADWQTAFGGSRYQSYGSHGCVNMPVDQAGALFNMLSAGTPVVLHY
;
A
#
# COMPACT_ATOMS: atom_id res chain seq x y z
N ALA A 1 47.34 -17.06 25.54
CA ALA A 1 46.64 -15.85 25.04
C ALA A 1 45.47 -16.29 24.20
N GLU A 2 44.34 -15.62 24.32
CA GLU A 2 43.20 -15.81 23.43
C GLU A 2 43.61 -15.41 22.00
N GLN A 3 43.31 -16.26 21.01
CA GLN A 3 43.63 -16.00 19.61
C GLN A 3 42.43 -15.34 18.93
N THR A 4 42.68 -14.35 18.08
CA THR A 4 41.65 -13.66 17.28
C THR A 4 41.80 -14.06 15.82
N GLU A 5 40.68 -14.43 15.19
CA GLU A 5 40.63 -14.74 13.76
C GLU A 5 40.82 -13.45 12.94
N PRO A 6 41.46 -13.52 11.77
CA PRO A 6 41.56 -12.39 10.86
C PRO A 6 40.16 -12.06 10.28
N VAL A 7 39.93 -10.78 10.01
CA VAL A 7 38.73 -10.28 9.33
C VAL A 7 39.13 -9.79 7.96
N SER A 8 38.49 -10.29 6.91
CA SER A 8 38.76 -9.84 5.52
C SER A 8 38.20 -8.42 5.32
N ALA A 9 38.83 -7.67 4.42
CA ALA A 9 38.27 -6.44 3.89
C ALA A 9 36.91 -6.73 3.22
N TYR A 10 35.97 -5.79 3.35
CA TYR A 10 34.60 -5.95 2.85
C TYR A 10 33.97 -4.60 2.46
N PRO A 11 32.91 -4.57 1.59
CA PRO A 11 32.16 -3.38 1.28
C PRO A 11 31.35 -2.88 2.49
N LYS A 12 31.50 -1.61 2.85
CA LYS A 12 30.75 -0.94 3.93
C LYS A 12 30.17 0.37 3.42
N PHE A 13 28.90 0.60 3.68
CA PHE A 13 28.26 1.88 3.35
C PHE A 13 28.63 2.94 4.40
N ASP A 14 29.15 4.08 3.98
CA ASP A 14 29.62 5.16 4.87
C ASP A 14 28.59 6.29 5.05
N GLY A 15 27.39 6.14 4.49
CA GLY A 15 26.33 7.17 4.43
C GLY A 15 26.25 7.84 3.06
N GLU A 16 27.28 7.71 2.21
CA GLU A 16 27.36 8.27 0.88
C GLU A 16 27.55 7.22 -0.22
N SER A 17 28.40 6.22 0.04
CA SER A 17 28.71 5.15 -0.90
C SER A 17 29.26 3.93 -0.18
N PHE A 18 29.31 2.79 -0.88
CA PHE A 18 30.06 1.63 -0.43
C PHE A 18 31.53 1.85 -0.66
N LYS A 19 32.33 1.69 0.41
CA LYS A 19 33.79 1.76 0.41
C LYS A 19 34.36 0.49 1.00
N VAL A 20 35.63 0.21 0.70
CA VAL A 20 36.34 -0.91 1.29
C VAL A 20 36.61 -0.60 2.76
N GLU A 21 36.00 -1.36 3.68
CA GLU A 21 36.43 -1.42 5.08
C GLU A 21 37.67 -2.31 5.14
N PRO A 22 38.80 -1.81 5.71
CA PRO A 22 40.03 -2.52 5.73
C PRO A 22 39.98 -3.84 6.48
N GLU A 23 40.83 -4.76 6.05
CA GLU A 23 41.07 -6.02 6.74
C GLU A 23 41.71 -5.81 8.11
N VAL A 24 41.44 -6.76 9.02
CA VAL A 24 42.10 -6.82 10.33
C VAL A 24 42.88 -8.14 10.44
N TYR A 25 44.17 -8.04 10.65
CA TYR A 25 45.03 -9.21 10.90
C TYR A 25 44.81 -9.69 12.34
N GLY A 26 44.46 -10.95 12.46
CA GLY A 26 44.29 -11.60 13.77
C GLY A 26 45.59 -12.11 14.36
N SER A 27 45.49 -12.82 15.49
CA SER A 27 46.60 -13.55 16.14
C SER A 27 46.40 -15.07 16.09
N ALA A 28 45.40 -15.55 15.35
CA ALA A 28 45.12 -16.98 15.20
C ALA A 28 46.22 -17.65 14.36
N VAL A 29 46.74 -18.74 14.88
CA VAL A 29 47.81 -19.51 14.25
C VAL A 29 47.21 -20.51 13.24
N ASP A 30 47.78 -20.58 12.06
CA ASP A 30 47.52 -21.65 11.10
C ASP A 30 48.28 -22.93 11.55
N MET A 31 47.51 -23.85 12.12
CA MET A 31 48.06 -25.06 12.71
C MET A 31 48.68 -26.01 11.68
N GLU A 32 48.23 -25.95 10.44
CA GLU A 32 48.82 -26.76 9.35
C GLU A 32 50.18 -26.22 8.98
N ILE A 33 50.29 -24.93 8.74
CA ILE A 33 51.59 -24.27 8.43
C ILE A 33 52.53 -24.41 9.63
N LEU A 34 52.06 -24.14 10.86
CA LEU A 34 52.87 -24.27 12.06
C LEU A 34 53.41 -25.67 12.22
N THR A 35 52.58 -26.70 12.07
CA THR A 35 52.98 -28.10 12.23
C THR A 35 54.05 -28.49 11.21
N LYS A 36 53.90 -28.02 9.95
CA LYS A 36 54.88 -28.22 8.89
C LYS A 36 56.20 -27.54 9.24
N LYS A 37 56.16 -26.28 9.68
CA LYS A 37 57.38 -25.52 10.03
C LYS A 37 58.10 -26.10 11.26
N ILE A 38 57.38 -26.53 12.26
CA ILE A 38 57.99 -27.24 13.45
C ILE A 38 58.80 -28.47 12.96
N LYS A 39 58.23 -29.29 12.07
CA LYS A 39 58.92 -30.48 11.54
C LYS A 39 60.18 -30.10 10.75
N GLU A 40 60.13 -29.08 9.89
CA GLU A 40 61.26 -28.56 9.13
C GLU A 40 62.37 -28.07 10.06
N TYR A 41 62.06 -27.26 11.08
CA TYR A 41 63.02 -26.71 12.02
C TYR A 41 63.69 -27.80 12.89
N ILE A 42 62.94 -28.80 13.34
CA ILE A 42 63.49 -29.94 14.07
C ILE A 42 64.44 -30.74 13.18
N THR A 43 64.07 -30.98 11.93
CA THR A 43 64.91 -31.75 10.98
C THR A 43 66.22 -31.04 10.66
N ASN A 44 66.21 -29.72 10.61
CA ASN A 44 67.39 -28.89 10.26
C ASN A 44 68.16 -28.46 11.51
N PHE A 45 67.81 -28.89 12.70
CA PHE A 45 68.44 -28.53 14.00
C PHE A 45 68.42 -27.00 14.21
N GLU A 46 67.38 -26.29 13.76
CA GLU A 46 67.26 -24.85 13.96
C GLU A 46 66.71 -24.58 15.37
N PRO A 47 67.33 -23.66 16.15
CA PRO A 47 67.06 -23.54 17.59
C PRO A 47 65.82 -22.73 17.92
N GLU A 48 65.30 -21.92 16.97
CA GLU A 48 64.21 -20.96 17.24
C GLU A 48 63.33 -20.79 16.02
N LEU A 49 62.00 -20.90 16.20
CA LEU A 49 60.97 -20.68 15.18
C LEU A 49 60.27 -19.35 15.41
N ASN A 50 60.47 -18.40 14.52
CA ASN A 50 59.72 -17.14 14.55
C ASN A 50 58.45 -17.27 13.71
N LEU A 51 57.29 -17.30 14.36
CA LEU A 51 55.98 -17.55 13.73
C LEU A 51 55.62 -16.49 12.68
N LEU A 52 56.01 -15.23 12.90
CA LEU A 52 55.72 -14.13 11.98
C LEU A 52 56.54 -14.27 10.70
N ASN A 53 57.85 -14.48 10.82
CA ASN A 53 58.74 -14.65 9.68
C ASN A 53 58.39 -15.87 8.83
N GLU A 54 57.92 -16.93 9.49
CA GLU A 54 57.52 -18.18 8.84
C GLU A 54 56.04 -18.18 8.41
N LYS A 55 55.35 -17.03 8.54
CA LYS A 55 53.96 -16.86 8.12
C LYS A 55 53.01 -17.89 8.71
N CYS A 56 53.17 -18.23 10.01
CA CYS A 56 52.36 -19.21 10.69
C CYS A 56 51.03 -18.68 11.22
N TYR A 57 50.71 -17.42 10.97
CA TYR A 57 49.40 -16.84 11.33
C TYR A 57 48.45 -16.93 10.15
N LYS A 58 47.15 -17.11 10.48
CA LYS A 58 46.10 -17.00 9.49
C LYS A 58 46.10 -15.58 8.90
N VAL A 59 45.80 -15.46 7.63
CA VAL A 59 45.69 -14.18 6.94
C VAL A 59 44.27 -13.93 6.45
N PRO A 60 43.82 -12.68 6.34
CA PRO A 60 42.54 -12.36 5.71
C PRO A 60 42.49 -12.92 4.29
N LYS A 61 41.31 -13.43 3.89
CA LYS A 61 41.06 -13.88 2.51
C LYS A 61 41.13 -12.74 1.51
N TYR A 62 40.60 -11.59 1.92
CA TYR A 62 40.61 -10.35 1.12
C TYR A 62 41.26 -9.22 1.91
N THR A 63 41.96 -8.38 1.17
CA THR A 63 42.61 -7.16 1.67
C THR A 63 42.07 -5.94 0.93
N THR A 64 42.46 -4.74 1.36
CA THR A 64 42.15 -3.48 0.68
C THR A 64 42.60 -3.46 -0.79
N GLU A 65 43.64 -4.23 -1.15
CA GLU A 65 44.14 -4.35 -2.51
C GLU A 65 43.40 -5.41 -3.36
N SER A 66 42.45 -6.14 -2.76
CA SER A 66 41.73 -7.22 -3.45
C SER A 66 40.74 -6.63 -4.46
N LYS A 67 40.92 -7.02 -5.74
CA LYS A 67 40.07 -6.56 -6.85
C LYS A 67 38.60 -6.96 -6.68
N GLU A 68 38.37 -8.08 -6.02
CA GLU A 68 37.04 -8.62 -5.74
C GLU A 68 36.25 -7.70 -4.83
N VAL A 69 36.88 -7.15 -3.78
CA VAL A 69 36.24 -6.21 -2.84
C VAL A 69 35.99 -4.87 -3.52
N GLN A 70 36.97 -4.35 -4.28
CA GLN A 70 36.80 -3.12 -5.06
C GLN A 70 35.64 -3.25 -6.05
N LYS A 71 35.57 -4.36 -6.78
CA LYS A 71 34.50 -4.64 -7.73
C LYS A 71 33.14 -4.75 -7.02
N ALA A 72 33.09 -5.40 -5.87
CA ALA A 72 31.85 -5.49 -5.09
C ALA A 72 31.36 -4.09 -4.65
N CYS A 73 32.25 -3.22 -4.17
CA CYS A 73 31.91 -1.83 -3.86
C CYS A 73 31.34 -1.10 -5.09
N ASP A 74 32.03 -1.22 -6.25
CA ASP A 74 31.57 -0.59 -7.49
C ASP A 74 30.20 -1.11 -7.94
N ASP A 75 29.97 -2.41 -7.87
CA ASP A 75 28.70 -3.03 -8.26
C ASP A 75 27.55 -2.64 -7.29
N MET A 76 27.82 -2.57 -5.99
CA MET A 76 26.84 -2.10 -4.98
C MET A 76 26.52 -0.61 -5.18
N ASN A 77 27.52 0.21 -5.51
CA ASN A 77 27.34 1.63 -5.76
C ASN A 77 26.51 1.94 -7.01
N LYS A 78 26.44 1.03 -7.99
CA LYS A 78 25.56 1.20 -9.16
C LYS A 78 24.09 1.28 -8.75
N TYR A 79 23.62 0.45 -7.82
CA TYR A 79 22.28 0.52 -7.29
C TYR A 79 22.02 1.83 -6.55
N CYS A 80 23.01 2.33 -5.79
CA CYS A 80 22.91 3.56 -5.01
C CYS A 80 22.93 4.86 -5.85
N GLN A 81 23.03 4.77 -7.18
CA GLN A 81 22.87 5.91 -8.08
C GLN A 81 21.41 6.32 -8.24
N ALA A 82 20.47 5.42 -7.99
CA ALA A 82 19.05 5.68 -8.13
C ALA A 82 18.51 6.58 -7.02
N SER A 83 17.51 7.41 -7.38
CA SER A 83 16.73 8.20 -6.45
C SER A 83 15.31 8.35 -6.98
N ILE A 84 14.34 7.70 -6.35
CA ILE A 84 12.96 7.73 -6.76
C ILE A 84 12.15 8.52 -5.72
N THR A 85 11.50 9.59 -6.15
CA THR A 85 10.67 10.44 -5.28
C THR A 85 9.20 10.22 -5.61
N TYR A 86 8.42 9.79 -4.62
CA TYR A 86 6.97 9.69 -4.69
C TYR A 86 6.36 10.97 -4.08
N PRO A 87 5.59 11.77 -4.88
CA PRO A 87 4.99 13.02 -4.42
C PRO A 87 3.70 12.76 -3.62
N MET A 88 3.82 12.05 -2.48
CA MET A 88 2.71 11.81 -1.56
C MET A 88 2.38 13.10 -0.78
N LYS A 89 1.54 13.02 0.27
CA LYS A 89 1.25 14.16 1.14
C LYS A 89 2.52 14.89 1.59
N GLU A 90 3.56 14.12 1.88
CA GLU A 90 4.95 14.54 1.99
C GLU A 90 5.76 13.66 1.05
N ASN A 91 6.78 14.23 0.42
CA ASN A 91 7.61 13.46 -0.51
C ASN A 91 8.27 12.28 0.20
N VAL A 92 8.10 11.10 -0.36
CA VAL A 92 8.81 9.89 0.06
C VAL A 92 9.92 9.61 -0.92
N VAL A 93 11.16 9.56 -0.44
CA VAL A 93 12.34 9.39 -1.28
C VAL A 93 12.98 8.04 -1.00
N VAL A 94 13.04 7.21 -2.02
CA VAL A 94 13.87 6.00 -2.05
C VAL A 94 15.24 6.41 -2.55
N ASP A 95 16.14 6.69 -1.62
CA ASP A 95 17.49 7.19 -1.87
C ASP A 95 18.56 6.14 -1.65
N LYS A 96 19.83 6.54 -1.86
CA LYS A 96 21.00 5.68 -1.66
C LYS A 96 21.09 5.08 -0.25
N ALA A 97 20.62 5.82 0.78
CA ALA A 97 20.68 5.33 2.17
C ALA A 97 19.72 4.15 2.36
N LEU A 98 18.50 4.26 1.84
CA LEU A 98 17.54 3.16 1.87
C LEU A 98 17.97 2.01 0.95
N ILE A 99 18.38 2.29 -0.29
CA ILE A 99 18.81 1.29 -1.28
C ILE A 99 20.01 0.50 -0.76
N SER A 100 20.95 1.13 -0.04
CA SER A 100 22.11 0.45 0.54
C SER A 100 21.73 -0.69 1.49
N THR A 101 20.56 -0.63 2.12
CA THR A 101 20.06 -1.69 3.02
C THR A 101 19.52 -2.91 2.26
N TRP A 102 19.30 -2.79 0.97
CA TRP A 102 18.81 -3.85 0.08
C TRP A 102 19.92 -4.53 -0.73
N VAL A 103 21.16 -4.07 -0.60
CA VAL A 103 22.30 -4.59 -1.34
C VAL A 103 23.31 -5.19 -0.36
N SER A 104 23.81 -6.37 -0.66
CA SER A 104 24.81 -7.07 0.16
C SER A 104 25.82 -7.79 -0.70
N ALA A 105 26.98 -8.09 -0.14
CA ALA A 105 27.97 -9.00 -0.73
C ALA A 105 28.14 -10.22 0.17
N ASP A 106 28.27 -11.41 -0.42
CA ASP A 106 28.55 -12.63 0.32
C ASP A 106 30.05 -12.77 0.66
N ALA A 107 30.43 -13.90 1.30
CA ALA A 107 31.81 -14.19 1.69
C ALA A 107 32.78 -14.34 0.48
N ASP A 108 32.26 -14.46 -0.72
CA ASP A 108 33.00 -14.54 -1.98
C ASP A 108 32.92 -13.25 -2.81
N MET A 109 32.40 -12.18 -2.21
CA MET A 109 32.16 -10.85 -2.80
C MET A 109 31.17 -10.84 -3.98
N ASN A 110 30.26 -11.84 -4.04
CA ASN A 110 29.15 -11.79 -4.98
C ASN A 110 28.09 -10.82 -4.46
N VAL A 111 27.74 -9.82 -5.25
CA VAL A 111 26.75 -8.81 -4.91
C VAL A 111 25.33 -9.33 -5.17
N THR A 112 24.47 -9.16 -4.19
CA THR A 112 23.05 -9.54 -4.26
C THR A 112 22.18 -8.33 -3.95
N PHE A 113 21.15 -8.10 -4.78
CA PHE A 113 20.08 -7.15 -4.54
C PHE A 113 18.85 -7.87 -4.01
N ASN A 114 18.39 -7.48 -2.83
CA ASN A 114 17.31 -8.15 -2.11
C ASN A 114 15.93 -7.59 -2.55
N GLU A 115 15.36 -8.15 -3.61
CA GLU A 115 14.04 -7.77 -4.13
C GLU A 115 12.89 -8.02 -3.13
N GLU A 116 13.04 -9.01 -2.24
CA GLU A 116 12.02 -9.26 -1.19
C GLU A 116 12.00 -8.14 -0.13
N ALA A 117 13.14 -7.53 0.16
CA ALA A 117 13.20 -6.37 1.04
C ALA A 117 12.52 -5.14 0.39
N VAL A 118 12.69 -4.96 -0.94
CA VAL A 118 11.96 -3.93 -1.70
C VAL A 118 10.46 -4.19 -1.65
N ARG A 119 10.02 -5.43 -1.85
CA ARG A 119 8.62 -5.85 -1.78
C ARG A 119 8.03 -5.61 -0.38
N ALA A 120 8.80 -5.92 0.67
CA ALA A 120 8.37 -5.68 2.04
C ALA A 120 8.19 -4.18 2.32
N TRP A 121 9.12 -3.35 1.85
CA TRP A 121 9.03 -1.89 1.96
C TRP A 121 7.80 -1.35 1.20
N MET A 122 7.53 -1.86 0.00
CA MET A 122 6.37 -1.44 -0.80
C MET A 122 5.04 -1.77 -0.11
N ARG A 123 4.91 -2.94 0.53
CA ARG A 123 3.73 -3.26 1.35
C ARG A 123 3.52 -2.27 2.50
N ASP A 124 4.59 -1.84 3.17
CA ASP A 124 4.48 -0.86 4.25
C ASP A 124 4.21 0.55 3.72
N PHE A 125 4.71 0.87 2.52
CA PHE A 125 4.37 2.08 1.79
C PHE A 125 2.87 2.09 1.43
N GLY A 126 2.33 1.00 0.86
CA GLY A 126 0.90 0.85 0.58
C GLY A 126 0.05 1.04 1.84
N LYS A 127 0.35 0.32 2.93
CA LYS A 127 -0.38 0.48 4.21
C LYS A 127 -0.39 1.92 4.75
N THR A 128 0.64 2.70 4.43
CA THR A 128 0.75 4.09 4.91
C THR A 128 -0.09 5.05 4.08
N TYR A 129 -0.20 4.81 2.78
CA TYR A 129 -0.79 5.77 1.84
C TYR A 129 -2.12 5.33 1.22
N ASP A 130 -2.48 4.05 1.32
CA ASP A 130 -3.79 3.58 0.89
C ASP A 130 -4.89 4.13 1.80
N THR A 131 -5.98 4.56 1.17
CA THR A 131 -7.13 5.12 1.89
C THR A 131 -8.39 4.28 1.74
N VAL A 132 -8.44 3.33 0.80
CA VAL A 132 -9.57 2.41 0.64
C VAL A 132 -9.86 1.68 1.96
N GLY A 133 -11.10 1.78 2.43
CA GLY A 133 -11.57 1.12 3.65
C GLY A 133 -11.10 1.74 4.98
N THR A 134 -10.20 2.73 4.95
CA THR A 134 -9.72 3.40 6.17
C THR A 134 -10.79 4.31 6.78
N THR A 135 -10.59 4.73 8.04
CA THR A 135 -11.45 5.70 8.70
C THR A 135 -11.08 7.12 8.28
N ARG A 136 -12.09 7.90 7.86
CA ARG A 136 -11.96 9.32 7.54
C ARG A 136 -12.89 10.11 8.47
N THR A 137 -12.40 11.23 9.00
CA THR A 137 -13.19 12.18 9.78
C THR A 137 -13.63 13.32 8.87
N ILE A 138 -14.93 13.59 8.83
CA ILE A 138 -15.51 14.64 8.00
C ILE A 138 -16.42 15.56 8.82
N THR A 139 -16.73 16.72 8.25
CA THR A 139 -17.81 17.58 8.73
C THR A 139 -18.96 17.48 7.74
N SER A 140 -20.07 16.92 8.19
CA SER A 140 -21.32 16.76 7.41
C SER A 140 -21.92 18.15 7.08
N PRO A 141 -22.80 18.27 6.07
CA PRO A 141 -23.49 19.52 5.74
C PRO A 141 -24.27 20.11 6.92
N THR A 142 -24.64 19.31 7.91
CA THR A 142 -25.29 19.79 9.15
C THR A 142 -24.31 20.42 10.16
N GLY A 143 -22.99 20.40 9.88
CA GLY A 143 -21.94 20.84 10.80
C GLY A 143 -21.53 19.81 11.84
N LYS A 144 -22.08 18.59 11.81
CA LYS A 144 -21.71 17.48 12.69
C LYS A 144 -20.39 16.85 12.21
N THR A 145 -19.45 16.63 13.11
CA THR A 145 -18.26 15.81 12.82
C THR A 145 -18.61 14.33 12.93
N VAL A 146 -18.31 13.57 11.89
CA VAL A 146 -18.59 12.14 11.80
C VAL A 146 -17.36 11.36 11.32
N GLU A 147 -17.30 10.09 11.71
CA GLU A 147 -16.29 9.16 11.21
C GLU A 147 -16.95 8.20 10.22
N VAL A 148 -16.27 8.01 9.08
CA VAL A 148 -16.69 7.08 8.02
C VAL A 148 -15.61 6.06 7.82
N SER A 149 -15.94 4.78 7.95
CA SER A 149 -15.02 3.66 7.76
C SER A 149 -15.58 2.65 6.77
N GLY A 150 -14.69 1.99 6.04
CA GLY A 150 -15.08 0.97 5.06
C GLY A 150 -15.37 1.53 3.68
N GLY A 151 -16.02 0.70 2.85
CA GLY A 151 -16.27 1.02 1.45
C GLY A 151 -15.13 0.63 0.53
N THR A 152 -15.26 1.01 -0.74
CA THR A 152 -14.35 0.58 -1.82
C THR A 152 -13.68 1.75 -2.55
N TYR A 153 -14.00 2.98 -2.17
CA TYR A 153 -13.42 4.19 -2.75
C TYR A 153 -12.18 4.64 -1.96
N GLY A 154 -11.21 5.15 -2.68
CA GLY A 154 -9.97 5.69 -2.11
C GLY A 154 -8.77 5.40 -2.99
N TRP A 155 -7.60 5.78 -2.51
CA TRP A 155 -6.31 5.42 -3.07
C TRP A 155 -5.96 3.98 -2.68
N SER A 156 -5.47 3.22 -3.64
CA SER A 156 -4.85 1.91 -3.41
C SER A 156 -3.69 1.74 -4.38
N ILE A 157 -2.49 1.55 -3.85
CA ILE A 157 -1.29 1.33 -4.63
C ILE A 157 -1.32 -0.08 -5.22
N ASP A 158 -0.99 -0.24 -6.49
CA ASP A 158 -0.67 -1.54 -7.08
C ASP A 158 0.74 -1.95 -6.63
N GLU A 159 0.79 -2.59 -5.46
CA GLU A 159 2.06 -2.98 -4.81
C GLU A 159 2.94 -3.86 -5.72
N GLU A 160 2.34 -4.75 -6.52
CA GLU A 160 3.13 -5.63 -7.40
C GLU A 160 3.70 -4.85 -8.58
N ALA A 161 2.86 -4.10 -9.29
CA ALA A 161 3.32 -3.28 -10.42
C ALA A 161 4.35 -2.25 -9.97
N GLU A 162 4.10 -1.56 -8.84
CA GLU A 162 5.05 -0.55 -8.35
C GLU A 162 6.35 -1.17 -7.83
N THR A 163 6.31 -2.34 -7.19
CA THR A 163 7.53 -3.07 -6.82
C THR A 163 8.40 -3.34 -8.05
N GLN A 164 7.81 -3.83 -9.14
CA GLN A 164 8.55 -4.11 -10.39
C GLN A 164 9.14 -2.83 -10.99
N ASN A 165 8.37 -1.74 -11.01
CA ASN A 165 8.81 -0.44 -11.49
C ASN A 165 9.99 0.09 -10.64
N LEU A 166 9.89 0.01 -9.31
CA LEU A 166 10.92 0.47 -8.39
C LEU A 166 12.22 -0.34 -8.55
N ILE A 167 12.13 -1.67 -8.62
CA ILE A 167 13.27 -2.55 -8.86
C ILE A 167 13.96 -2.19 -10.19
N ALA A 168 13.18 -1.99 -11.25
CA ALA A 168 13.71 -1.60 -12.56
C ALA A 168 14.42 -0.24 -12.50
N SER A 169 13.81 0.76 -11.88
CA SER A 169 14.40 2.09 -11.70
C SER A 169 15.72 2.03 -10.91
N ILE A 170 15.76 1.24 -9.83
CA ILE A 170 16.99 1.06 -9.04
C ILE A 170 18.09 0.38 -9.86
N LYS A 171 17.76 -0.70 -10.59
CA LYS A 171 18.75 -1.42 -11.45
C LYS A 171 19.28 -0.54 -12.58
N ASN A 172 18.47 0.41 -13.08
CA ASN A 172 18.85 1.36 -14.12
C ASN A 172 19.55 2.61 -13.58
N GLY A 173 19.64 2.82 -12.27
CA GLY A 173 20.23 4.02 -11.66
C GLY A 173 19.40 5.28 -11.94
N GLU A 174 18.08 5.19 -12.05
CA GLU A 174 17.20 6.30 -12.41
C GLU A 174 17.08 7.32 -11.29
N VAL A 175 17.02 8.62 -11.66
CA VAL A 175 16.67 9.72 -10.78
C VAL A 175 15.37 10.32 -11.30
N VAL A 176 14.26 10.06 -10.61
CA VAL A 176 12.93 10.38 -11.10
C VAL A 176 11.97 10.78 -9.96
N THR A 177 11.06 11.69 -10.27
CA THR A 177 9.87 11.98 -9.43
C THR A 177 8.64 11.51 -10.20
N ARG A 178 7.85 10.62 -9.60
CA ARG A 178 6.65 10.07 -10.21
C ARG A 178 5.65 9.58 -9.17
N GLU A 179 4.37 9.56 -9.53
CA GLU A 179 3.35 8.85 -8.78
C GLU A 179 3.63 7.34 -8.79
N PRO A 180 3.29 6.59 -7.72
CA PRO A 180 3.30 5.14 -7.77
C PRO A 180 2.22 4.62 -8.74
N ALA A 181 2.35 3.38 -9.17
CA ALA A 181 1.26 2.70 -9.86
C ALA A 181 0.09 2.49 -8.88
N TYR A 182 -1.13 2.80 -9.32
CA TYR A 182 -2.33 2.66 -8.49
C TYR A 182 -3.26 1.58 -9.06
N GLU A 183 -3.80 0.74 -8.17
CA GLU A 183 -4.97 -0.10 -8.47
C GLU A 183 -6.26 0.74 -8.46
N LYS A 184 -6.35 1.71 -7.51
CA LYS A 184 -7.47 2.65 -7.39
C LYS A 184 -6.96 4.05 -7.12
N THR A 185 -7.67 5.01 -7.70
CA THR A 185 -7.39 6.43 -7.52
C THR A 185 -8.57 7.13 -6.86
N ALA A 186 -8.29 8.25 -6.19
CA ALA A 186 -9.29 9.14 -5.61
C ALA A 186 -9.12 10.56 -6.15
N ALA A 187 -10.03 11.46 -5.79
CA ALA A 187 -10.06 12.81 -6.33
C ALA A 187 -8.93 13.71 -5.78
N SER A 188 -8.39 13.40 -4.60
CA SER A 188 -7.29 14.17 -4.00
C SER A 188 -6.54 13.36 -2.94
N HIS A 189 -5.34 13.82 -2.55
CA HIS A 189 -4.57 13.30 -1.41
C HIS A 189 -4.86 14.04 -0.10
N ALA A 190 -5.94 14.84 -0.04
CA ALA A 190 -6.39 15.46 1.20
C ALA A 190 -7.03 14.44 2.15
N ALA A 191 -7.26 14.82 3.41
CA ALA A 191 -7.94 13.95 4.39
C ALA A 191 -9.33 13.50 3.92
N GLN A 192 -10.04 14.35 3.17
CA GLN A 192 -11.25 14.04 2.42
C GLN A 192 -10.86 13.76 0.97
N ASP A 193 -10.50 12.50 0.69
CA ASP A 193 -9.92 12.11 -0.58
C ASP A 193 -10.92 12.07 -1.76
N TRP A 194 -12.23 12.13 -1.50
CA TRP A 194 -13.27 12.19 -2.52
C TRP A 194 -13.57 13.60 -3.07
N GLY A 195 -12.82 14.62 -2.60
CA GLY A 195 -12.93 15.98 -3.15
C GLY A 195 -14.20 16.72 -2.72
N THR A 196 -14.67 17.63 -3.58
CA THR A 196 -15.77 18.57 -3.28
C THR A 196 -17.07 18.26 -4.05
N THR A 197 -17.10 17.19 -4.85
CA THR A 197 -18.31 16.74 -5.57
C THR A 197 -18.57 15.28 -5.19
N TYR A 198 -19.64 15.04 -4.42
CA TYR A 198 -19.96 13.72 -3.89
C TYR A 198 -21.39 13.65 -3.37
N LEU A 199 -21.91 12.42 -3.22
CA LEU A 199 -23.15 12.13 -2.47
C LEU A 199 -22.80 11.88 -1.00
N GLU A 200 -23.61 12.41 -0.08
CA GLU A 200 -23.53 12.09 1.35
C GLU A 200 -24.89 11.62 1.83
N VAL A 201 -24.93 10.56 2.63
CA VAL A 201 -26.12 10.01 3.25
C VAL A 201 -25.88 9.88 4.76
N ASP A 202 -26.63 10.64 5.56
CA ASP A 202 -26.73 10.41 7.01
C ASP A 202 -27.79 9.32 7.25
N LEU A 203 -27.32 8.11 7.55
CA LEU A 203 -28.16 6.93 7.80
C LEU A 203 -29.00 7.09 9.09
N SER A 204 -28.53 7.90 10.05
CA SER A 204 -29.25 8.19 11.27
C SER A 204 -30.39 9.21 11.06
N ALA A 205 -30.10 10.26 10.28
CA ALA A 205 -31.05 11.29 9.94
C ALA A 205 -32.01 10.86 8.83
N GLN A 206 -31.66 9.83 8.05
CA GLN A 206 -32.38 9.40 6.85
C GLN A 206 -32.49 10.53 5.83
N HIS A 207 -31.40 11.23 5.60
CA HIS A 207 -31.30 12.36 4.70
C HIS A 207 -30.06 12.24 3.81
N MET A 208 -30.15 12.71 2.59
CA MET A 208 -29.03 12.74 1.66
C MET A 208 -28.81 14.13 1.07
N TRP A 209 -27.56 14.40 0.75
CA TRP A 209 -27.11 15.59 0.00
C TRP A 209 -26.32 15.16 -1.22
N TYR A 210 -26.53 15.82 -2.34
CA TYR A 210 -25.60 15.83 -3.47
C TYR A 210 -24.87 17.15 -3.49
N ILE A 211 -23.58 17.10 -3.21
CA ILE A 211 -22.70 18.26 -3.16
C ILE A 211 -21.94 18.35 -4.48
N VAL A 212 -21.93 19.52 -5.11
CA VAL A 212 -21.22 19.81 -6.35
C VAL A 212 -20.33 21.02 -6.13
N ASN A 213 -19.02 20.84 -6.27
CA ASN A 213 -18.02 21.89 -6.04
C ASN A 213 -18.16 22.56 -4.64
N GLY A 214 -18.49 21.78 -3.63
CA GLY A 214 -18.65 22.25 -2.25
C GLY A 214 -19.99 22.90 -1.92
N ALA A 215 -20.94 22.98 -2.87
CA ALA A 215 -22.27 23.52 -2.66
C ALA A 215 -23.34 22.43 -2.77
N ILE A 216 -24.38 22.48 -1.94
CA ILE A 216 -25.52 21.55 -2.03
C ILE A 216 -26.28 21.86 -3.33
N ALA A 217 -26.31 20.89 -4.24
CA ALA A 217 -27.03 20.95 -5.50
C ALA A 217 -28.42 20.28 -5.42
N LEU A 218 -28.55 19.25 -4.56
CA LEU A 218 -29.81 18.57 -4.27
C LEU A 218 -29.73 18.00 -2.86
N GLU A 219 -30.87 18.03 -2.14
CA GLU A 219 -31.04 17.35 -0.87
C GLU A 219 -32.45 16.78 -0.74
N THR A 220 -32.58 15.65 -0.07
CA THR A 220 -33.88 15.02 0.16
C THR A 220 -33.84 14.00 1.29
N ASP A 221 -34.97 13.82 1.93
CA ASP A 221 -35.20 12.69 2.84
C ASP A 221 -35.23 11.37 2.05
N VAL A 222 -34.74 10.30 2.66
CA VAL A 222 -34.60 8.97 2.05
C VAL A 222 -35.19 7.88 2.97
N VAL A 223 -35.31 6.66 2.46
CA VAL A 223 -35.55 5.46 3.27
C VAL A 223 -34.46 4.44 2.90
N THR A 224 -33.57 4.17 3.83
CA THR A 224 -32.48 3.22 3.66
C THR A 224 -32.90 1.80 4.07
N GLY A 225 -31.95 0.87 4.10
CA GLY A 225 -32.18 -0.50 4.50
C GLY A 225 -32.73 -0.67 5.91
N LEU A 226 -33.49 -1.74 6.16
CA LEU A 226 -33.88 -2.11 7.52
C LEU A 226 -32.67 -2.22 8.43
N PRO A 227 -32.73 -1.80 9.70
CA PRO A 227 -31.59 -1.76 10.61
C PRO A 227 -31.28 -3.15 11.21
N ASP A 228 -31.15 -4.15 10.35
CA ASP A 228 -30.72 -5.50 10.72
C ASP A 228 -29.47 -5.92 9.93
N ALA A 229 -28.83 -7.00 10.37
CA ALA A 229 -27.55 -7.43 9.81
C ALA A 229 -27.60 -7.83 8.31
N LYS A 230 -28.78 -8.14 7.79
CA LYS A 230 -28.95 -8.59 6.40
C LYS A 230 -29.32 -7.45 5.45
N HIS A 231 -30.04 -6.46 5.93
CA HIS A 231 -30.67 -5.45 5.10
C HIS A 231 -30.16 -4.03 5.32
N ALA A 232 -29.29 -3.82 6.32
CA ALA A 232 -28.74 -2.48 6.56
C ALA A 232 -27.96 -1.96 5.35
N THR A 233 -28.20 -0.69 5.01
CA THR A 233 -27.37 0.00 4.01
C THR A 233 -25.93 0.09 4.54
N PRO A 234 -24.91 -0.37 3.79
CA PRO A 234 -23.55 -0.39 4.28
C PRO A 234 -22.99 1.02 4.40
N ALA A 235 -22.52 1.39 5.61
CA ALA A 235 -21.72 2.59 5.80
C ALA A 235 -20.37 2.46 5.12
N GLY A 236 -19.75 3.58 4.72
CA GLY A 236 -18.46 3.60 4.06
C GLY A 236 -18.40 4.61 2.93
N VAL A 237 -17.26 4.59 2.22
CA VAL A 237 -17.05 5.43 1.03
C VAL A 237 -17.01 4.56 -0.20
N TYR A 238 -17.88 4.83 -1.15
CA TYR A 238 -18.07 4.08 -2.40
C TYR A 238 -18.03 5.05 -3.59
N SER A 239 -18.33 4.55 -4.78
CA SER A 239 -18.61 5.38 -5.96
C SER A 239 -19.81 4.84 -6.72
N ILE A 240 -20.51 5.72 -7.41
CA ILE A 240 -21.54 5.32 -8.38
C ILE A 240 -20.86 4.47 -9.46
N LEU A 241 -21.36 3.26 -9.66
CA LEU A 241 -20.82 2.33 -10.65
C LEU A 241 -21.27 2.70 -12.07
N TYR A 242 -22.54 2.96 -12.22
CA TYR A 242 -23.20 3.41 -13.47
C TYR A 242 -24.56 4.01 -13.16
N THR A 243 -25.23 4.52 -14.17
CA THR A 243 -26.65 4.92 -14.08
C THR A 243 -27.42 4.18 -15.16
N GLU A 244 -28.61 3.66 -14.84
CA GLU A 244 -29.43 2.86 -15.75
C GLU A 244 -30.91 3.24 -15.61
N PRO A 245 -31.58 3.68 -16.68
CA PRO A 245 -33.01 3.93 -16.66
C PRO A 245 -33.81 2.62 -16.78
N ASP A 246 -35.04 2.63 -16.25
CA ASP A 246 -36.04 1.56 -16.39
C ASP A 246 -35.50 0.16 -16.04
N SER A 247 -34.86 0.05 -14.89
CA SER A 247 -34.23 -1.18 -14.43
C SER A 247 -35.17 -2.08 -13.63
N LYS A 248 -34.94 -3.39 -13.72
CA LYS A 248 -35.62 -4.40 -12.91
C LYS A 248 -34.69 -4.89 -11.79
N LEU A 249 -34.98 -4.53 -10.56
CA LEU A 249 -34.26 -5.00 -9.39
C LEU A 249 -34.81 -6.38 -8.99
N ILE A 250 -33.91 -7.36 -8.87
CA ILE A 250 -34.24 -8.74 -8.56
C ILE A 250 -33.55 -9.12 -7.26
N GLY A 251 -34.34 -9.48 -6.25
CA GLY A 251 -33.85 -9.96 -4.96
C GLY A 251 -33.19 -11.33 -5.03
N GLU A 252 -32.57 -11.75 -3.93
CA GLU A 252 -32.02 -13.09 -3.78
C GLU A 252 -33.10 -14.16 -4.05
N LYS A 253 -32.68 -15.34 -4.44
CA LYS A 253 -33.60 -16.46 -4.61
C LYS A 253 -33.95 -17.05 -3.26
N ASP A 254 -35.24 -17.21 -3.02
CA ASP A 254 -35.77 -17.96 -1.90
C ASP A 254 -35.28 -19.43 -1.97
N PRO A 255 -34.66 -19.97 -0.92
CA PRO A 255 -34.08 -21.31 -0.94
C PRO A 255 -35.11 -22.43 -1.13
N GLU A 256 -36.39 -22.22 -0.73
CA GLU A 256 -37.44 -23.24 -0.80
C GLU A 256 -38.13 -23.24 -2.16
N THR A 257 -38.38 -22.05 -2.71
CA THR A 257 -39.12 -21.89 -3.96
C THR A 257 -38.25 -21.69 -5.19
N GLY A 258 -36.98 -21.33 -5.02
CA GLY A 258 -36.04 -20.99 -6.09
C GLY A 258 -36.41 -19.70 -6.84
N LYS A 259 -37.45 -18.97 -6.41
CA LYS A 259 -37.89 -17.71 -7.00
C LYS A 259 -37.27 -16.53 -6.30
N PRO A 260 -37.11 -15.39 -6.98
CA PRO A 260 -36.70 -14.15 -6.31
C PRO A 260 -37.66 -13.78 -5.18
N ILE A 261 -37.10 -13.32 -4.05
CA ILE A 261 -37.90 -12.83 -2.91
C ILE A 261 -38.65 -11.54 -3.23
N TYR A 262 -38.15 -10.77 -4.19
CA TYR A 262 -38.86 -9.65 -4.81
C TYR A 262 -38.40 -9.42 -6.24
N GLU A 263 -39.25 -8.76 -7.03
CA GLU A 263 -38.95 -8.17 -8.34
C GLU A 263 -39.61 -6.81 -8.38
N THR A 264 -38.80 -5.76 -8.58
CA THR A 264 -39.27 -4.37 -8.54
C THR A 264 -38.74 -3.60 -9.72
N TYR A 265 -39.60 -2.86 -10.43
CA TYR A 265 -39.20 -1.95 -11.49
C TYR A 265 -38.96 -0.57 -10.92
N VAL A 266 -37.84 0.05 -11.30
CA VAL A 266 -37.45 1.41 -10.93
C VAL A 266 -37.09 2.19 -12.19
N ARG A 267 -37.43 3.50 -12.23
CA ARG A 267 -37.15 4.37 -13.38
C ARG A 267 -35.70 4.81 -13.41
N TYR A 268 -35.07 4.89 -12.23
CA TYR A 268 -33.75 5.46 -12.05
C TYR A 268 -32.94 4.55 -11.13
N TRP A 269 -31.96 3.85 -11.70
CA TRP A 269 -31.07 2.97 -10.96
C TRP A 269 -29.64 3.52 -10.95
N MET A 270 -29.06 3.72 -9.76
CA MET A 270 -27.74 4.30 -9.53
C MET A 270 -26.98 3.49 -8.49
N PRO A 271 -26.42 2.31 -8.86
CA PRO A 271 -25.73 1.42 -7.92
C PRO A 271 -24.39 1.98 -7.48
N PHE A 272 -24.02 1.71 -6.20
CA PHE A 272 -22.72 2.03 -5.63
C PHE A 272 -21.98 0.80 -5.06
N THR A 273 -22.60 -0.39 -5.08
CA THR A 273 -21.92 -1.65 -4.79
C THR A 273 -22.27 -2.72 -5.80
N TYR A 274 -21.35 -3.65 -6.03
CA TYR A 274 -21.61 -4.84 -6.85
C TYR A 274 -22.55 -5.86 -6.19
N GLN A 275 -22.84 -5.69 -4.88
CA GLN A 275 -23.82 -6.48 -4.15
C GLN A 275 -25.26 -6.01 -4.37
N GLY A 276 -25.46 -4.95 -5.16
CA GLY A 276 -26.77 -4.45 -5.54
C GLY A 276 -27.34 -3.36 -4.61
N HIS A 277 -26.51 -2.67 -3.84
CA HIS A 277 -26.92 -1.44 -3.15
C HIS A 277 -26.81 -0.24 -4.10
N GLY A 278 -27.84 0.59 -4.12
CA GLY A 278 -27.89 1.77 -4.99
C GLY A 278 -28.98 2.74 -4.57
N PHE A 279 -29.01 3.89 -5.22
CA PHE A 279 -30.09 4.86 -5.13
C PHE A 279 -31.12 4.54 -6.22
N HIS A 280 -32.43 4.68 -5.88
CA HIS A 280 -33.50 4.54 -6.86
C HIS A 280 -34.79 5.20 -6.37
N ASP A 281 -35.70 5.47 -7.30
CA ASP A 281 -37.05 5.91 -6.99
C ASP A 281 -37.86 4.80 -6.32
N ALA A 282 -38.75 5.20 -5.41
CA ALA A 282 -39.62 4.29 -4.66
C ALA A 282 -41.04 4.86 -4.54
N ASP A 283 -41.86 4.68 -5.58
CA ASP A 283 -43.25 5.19 -5.63
C ASP A 283 -44.19 4.45 -4.70
N TRP A 284 -43.80 3.33 -4.14
CA TRP A 284 -44.50 2.59 -3.09
C TRP A 284 -44.29 3.15 -1.68
N GLN A 285 -43.31 4.02 -1.46
CA GLN A 285 -43.09 4.68 -0.19
C GLN A 285 -44.04 5.87 -0.04
N THR A 286 -44.77 5.93 1.07
CA THR A 286 -45.72 7.00 1.36
C THR A 286 -45.13 8.17 2.14
N ALA A 287 -43.92 7.99 2.67
CA ALA A 287 -43.15 9.01 3.37
C ALA A 287 -41.66 8.65 3.32
N PHE A 288 -40.82 9.65 3.54
CA PHE A 288 -39.35 9.51 3.59
C PHE A 288 -38.83 10.19 4.87
N GLY A 289 -37.62 9.83 5.27
CA GLY A 289 -36.95 10.40 6.44
C GLY A 289 -37.36 9.79 7.78
N GLY A 290 -36.74 10.30 8.85
CA GLY A 290 -36.99 9.95 10.22
C GLY A 290 -36.85 8.47 10.55
N SER A 291 -37.80 7.89 11.28
CA SER A 291 -37.77 6.48 11.71
C SER A 291 -38.40 5.49 10.72
N ARG A 292 -38.77 5.95 9.51
CA ARG A 292 -39.52 5.11 8.57
C ARG A 292 -38.74 3.86 8.14
N TYR A 293 -37.44 3.96 7.98
CA TYR A 293 -36.58 2.82 7.62
C TYR A 293 -36.65 1.65 8.63
N GLN A 294 -37.02 1.91 9.88
CA GLN A 294 -37.09 0.88 10.91
C GLN A 294 -38.21 -0.15 10.69
N SER A 295 -39.28 0.23 9.95
CA SER A 295 -40.41 -0.63 9.67
C SER A 295 -40.65 -0.86 8.18
N TYR A 296 -40.21 0.06 7.33
CA TYR A 296 -40.43 0.07 5.88
C TYR A 296 -39.15 0.24 5.10
N GLY A 297 -38.00 -0.10 5.73
CA GLY A 297 -36.68 -0.06 5.11
C GLY A 297 -36.57 -1.01 3.94
N SER A 298 -35.62 -0.72 3.06
CA SER A 298 -35.27 -1.54 1.91
C SER A 298 -34.41 -2.76 2.29
N HIS A 299 -33.93 -3.49 1.31
CA HIS A 299 -32.90 -4.55 1.46
C HIS A 299 -31.49 -3.99 1.31
N GLY A 300 -31.26 -2.71 1.66
CA GLY A 300 -29.95 -2.05 1.62
C GLY A 300 -29.82 -0.90 0.63
N CYS A 301 -30.79 -0.72 -0.26
CA CYS A 301 -30.83 0.41 -1.18
C CYS A 301 -31.27 1.71 -0.46
N VAL A 302 -30.98 2.84 -1.09
CA VAL A 302 -31.43 4.16 -0.67
C VAL A 302 -32.63 4.56 -1.54
N ASN A 303 -33.83 4.40 -0.97
CA ASN A 303 -35.10 4.74 -1.61
C ASN A 303 -35.33 6.26 -1.58
N MET A 304 -35.68 6.84 -2.72
CA MET A 304 -35.90 8.28 -2.91
C MET A 304 -37.30 8.60 -3.42
N PRO A 305 -37.81 9.83 -3.17
CA PRO A 305 -38.95 10.35 -3.91
C PRO A 305 -38.66 10.32 -5.43
N VAL A 306 -39.72 10.02 -6.22
CA VAL A 306 -39.54 9.79 -7.68
C VAL A 306 -38.94 11.01 -8.40
N ASP A 307 -39.42 12.21 -8.07
CA ASP A 307 -38.93 13.48 -8.64
C ASP A 307 -37.49 13.76 -8.24
N GLN A 308 -37.11 13.47 -6.99
CA GLN A 308 -35.76 13.66 -6.48
C GLN A 308 -34.75 12.64 -7.09
N ALA A 309 -35.19 11.38 -7.23
CA ALA A 309 -34.41 10.35 -7.90
C ALA A 309 -34.16 10.71 -9.36
N GLY A 310 -35.18 11.22 -10.07
CA GLY A 310 -35.04 11.70 -11.46
C GLY A 310 -34.13 12.93 -11.59
N ALA A 311 -34.22 13.86 -10.65
CA ALA A 311 -33.32 15.01 -10.61
C ALA A 311 -31.86 14.59 -10.37
N LEU A 312 -31.62 13.70 -9.40
CA LEU A 312 -30.29 13.17 -9.10
C LEU A 312 -29.72 12.41 -10.30
N PHE A 313 -30.51 11.51 -10.90
CA PHE A 313 -30.11 10.70 -12.07
C PHE A 313 -29.58 11.54 -13.23
N ASN A 314 -30.22 12.69 -13.50
CA ASN A 314 -29.81 13.59 -14.59
C ASN A 314 -28.51 14.39 -14.29
N MET A 315 -28.12 14.48 -13.02
CA MET A 315 -26.91 15.22 -12.61
C MET A 315 -25.73 14.29 -12.34
N LEU A 316 -25.99 13.00 -12.10
CA LEU A 316 -25.01 12.06 -11.57
C LEU A 316 -24.19 11.41 -12.70
N SER A 317 -22.93 11.10 -12.41
CA SER A 317 -22.04 10.37 -13.31
C SER A 317 -21.43 9.17 -12.61
N ALA A 318 -21.08 8.13 -13.37
CA ALA A 318 -20.26 7.03 -12.87
C ALA A 318 -18.95 7.57 -12.28
N GLY A 319 -18.49 6.96 -11.21
CA GLY A 319 -17.30 7.40 -10.47
C GLY A 319 -17.57 8.48 -9.41
N THR A 320 -18.76 9.10 -9.38
CA THR A 320 -19.12 10.07 -8.31
C THR A 320 -19.00 9.39 -6.95
N PRO A 321 -18.23 9.93 -5.99
CA PRO A 321 -18.08 9.36 -4.66
C PRO A 321 -19.40 9.37 -3.89
N VAL A 322 -19.60 8.35 -3.04
CA VAL A 322 -20.77 8.16 -2.19
C VAL A 322 -20.30 7.91 -0.76
N VAL A 323 -20.64 8.78 0.15
CA VAL A 323 -20.28 8.73 1.56
C VAL A 323 -21.51 8.40 2.40
N LEU A 324 -21.52 7.26 3.08
CA LEU A 324 -22.61 6.81 3.94
C LEU A 324 -22.11 6.68 5.38
N HIS A 325 -22.77 7.36 6.31
CA HIS A 325 -22.38 7.39 7.73
C HIS A 325 -23.60 7.43 8.67
N TYR A 326 -23.35 7.24 9.98
CA TYR A 326 -24.36 7.35 11.04
C TYR A 326 -24.21 8.64 11.85
#